data_261f69b37ab60fb913c25a707af87011
#
_entry.id   261f69b37ab60fb913c25a707af87011
#
_cell.length_a   1.000
_cell.length_b   1.000
_cell.length_c   1.000
_cell.angle_alpha   90.00
_cell.angle_beta   90.00
_cell.angle_gamma   90.00
#
_symmetry.space_group_name_H-M   'P 1'
#
loop_
_entity.id
_entity.type
_entity.pdbx_description
1 polymer ?
#
loop_
_entity_poly.entity_id
_entity_poly.type
_entity_poly.pdbx_seq_one_letter_code
_entity_poly.pdbx_strand_id
1 'polypeptide(L)'
;ESLLVCGAYLHDIGKLDMDQFILNKRMPLAENEWLRLKSHVEQGVELIQLFEELAPFKMFIRHHHERFDGRGYPSRLEGDEIPFLVRILAVADSFDAMTSKRSYNHPMSYKEGITELRRCSGAQFDPVVVEAFANVIEREYSFGN
;
A
#
# COMPACT_ATOMS: atom_id res chain seq x y z
N GLU A 1 -0.80 -17.72 2.24
CA GLU A 1 -0.73 -17.15 0.87
C GLU A 1 -2.08 -16.57 0.45
N SER A 2 -3.18 -17.32 0.55
CA SER A 2 -4.51 -16.84 0.18
C SER A 2 -4.96 -15.59 0.95
N LEU A 3 -4.62 -15.47 2.25
CA LEU A 3 -4.99 -14.32 3.07
C LEU A 3 -4.36 -13.02 2.56
N LEU A 4 -3.08 -13.04 2.19
CA LEU A 4 -2.39 -11.87 1.65
C LEU A 4 -2.95 -11.46 0.30
N VAL A 5 -3.20 -12.44 -0.59
CA VAL A 5 -3.75 -12.18 -1.93
C VAL A 5 -5.15 -11.57 -1.84
N CYS A 6 -6.05 -12.15 -1.04
CA CYS A 6 -7.38 -11.57 -0.84
C CYS A 6 -7.31 -10.19 -0.15
N GLY A 7 -6.40 -10.02 0.83
CA GLY A 7 -6.16 -8.74 1.47
C GLY A 7 -5.70 -7.68 0.47
N ALA A 8 -4.83 -8.04 -0.48
CA ALA A 8 -4.39 -7.16 -1.56
C ALA A 8 -5.52 -6.72 -2.50
N TYR A 9 -6.51 -7.60 -2.77
CA TYR A 9 -7.70 -7.19 -3.55
C TYR A 9 -8.65 -6.29 -2.78
N LEU A 10 -8.72 -6.43 -1.46
CA LEU A 10 -9.70 -5.74 -0.62
C LEU A 10 -9.17 -4.47 0.05
N HIS A 11 -7.85 -4.24 0.10
CA HIS A 11 -7.28 -3.15 0.91
C HIS A 11 -7.88 -1.76 0.60
N ASP A 12 -8.22 -1.53 -0.63
CA ASP A 12 -8.74 -0.28 -1.17
C ASP A 12 -10.27 -0.25 -1.38
N ILE A 13 -11.00 -1.24 -0.84
CA ILE A 13 -12.46 -1.39 -1.09
C ILE A 13 -13.26 -0.14 -0.67
N GLY A 14 -12.79 0.61 0.32
CA GLY A 14 -13.44 1.86 0.74
C GLY A 14 -13.38 2.98 -0.28
N LYS A 15 -12.62 2.82 -1.38
CA LYS A 15 -12.61 3.77 -2.50
C LYS A 15 -13.84 3.64 -3.42
N LEU A 16 -14.65 2.60 -3.26
CA LEU A 16 -15.84 2.37 -4.11
C LEU A 16 -16.86 3.51 -4.04
N ASP A 17 -17.03 4.12 -2.87
CA ASP A 17 -17.97 5.25 -2.65
C ASP A 17 -17.28 6.61 -2.70
N MET A 18 -16.06 6.67 -3.21
CA MET A 18 -15.27 7.89 -3.24
C MET A 18 -15.52 8.68 -4.53
N ASP A 19 -15.55 10.02 -4.39
CA ASP A 19 -15.70 10.93 -5.52
C ASP A 19 -14.57 10.72 -6.55
N GLN A 20 -14.98 10.36 -7.77
CA GLN A 20 -14.08 10.14 -8.89
C GLN A 20 -13.22 11.38 -9.21
N PHE A 21 -13.70 12.57 -8.87
CA PHE A 21 -12.94 13.81 -9.03
C PHE A 21 -11.69 13.81 -8.14
N ILE A 22 -11.80 13.36 -6.89
CA ILE A 22 -10.68 13.27 -5.95
C ILE A 22 -9.69 12.19 -6.42
N LEU A 23 -10.19 11.00 -6.81
CA LEU A 23 -9.36 9.88 -7.24
C LEU A 23 -8.57 10.16 -8.52
N ASN A 24 -9.13 10.94 -9.45
CA ASN A 24 -8.52 11.24 -10.75
C ASN A 24 -7.85 12.61 -10.82
N LYS A 25 -7.76 13.34 -9.71
CA LYS A 25 -7.21 14.69 -9.69
C LYS A 25 -5.71 14.67 -10.00
N ARG A 26 -5.32 15.43 -11.05
CA ARG A 26 -3.92 15.55 -11.47
C ARG A 26 -3.13 16.64 -10.71
N MET A 27 -3.84 17.54 -10.04
CA MET A 27 -3.25 18.60 -9.21
C MET A 27 -3.10 18.11 -7.77
N PRO A 28 -2.19 18.69 -6.97
CA PRO A 28 -2.10 18.38 -5.57
C PRO A 28 -3.44 18.49 -4.85
N LEU A 29 -3.73 17.55 -3.97
CA LEU A 29 -4.95 17.55 -3.17
C LEU A 29 -4.87 18.67 -2.13
N ALA A 30 -5.99 19.39 -1.94
CA ALA A 30 -6.17 20.28 -0.81
C ALA A 30 -6.32 19.49 0.50
N GLU A 31 -6.17 20.12 1.65
CA GLU A 31 -6.21 19.45 2.96
C GLU A 31 -7.54 18.70 3.19
N ASN A 32 -8.66 19.32 2.85
CA ASN A 32 -9.98 18.71 2.94
C ASN A 32 -10.16 17.50 1.98
N GLU A 33 -9.53 17.54 0.80
CA GLU A 33 -9.53 16.43 -0.15
C GLU A 33 -8.65 15.27 0.36
N TRP A 34 -7.50 15.60 1.00
CA TRP A 34 -6.67 14.62 1.69
C TRP A 34 -7.39 13.92 2.82
N LEU A 35 -8.14 14.66 3.64
CA LEU A 35 -8.95 14.07 4.70
C LEU A 35 -10.01 13.12 4.12
N ARG A 36 -10.65 13.52 3.03
CA ARG A 36 -11.61 12.65 2.30
C ARG A 36 -10.92 11.42 1.73
N LEU A 37 -9.74 11.57 1.11
CA LEU A 37 -9.01 10.42 0.60
C LEU A 37 -8.67 9.43 1.71
N LYS A 38 -8.19 9.91 2.85
CA LYS A 38 -7.86 9.05 4.00
C LYS A 38 -9.07 8.33 4.60
N SER A 39 -10.29 8.87 4.47
CA SER A 39 -11.48 8.25 5.02
C SER A 39 -11.85 6.91 4.38
N HIS A 40 -11.29 6.56 3.19
CA HIS A 40 -11.54 5.26 2.56
C HIS A 40 -11.15 4.09 3.47
N VAL A 41 -10.15 4.29 4.34
CA VAL A 41 -9.71 3.27 5.29
C VAL A 41 -10.84 2.90 6.24
N GLU A 42 -11.46 3.88 6.89
CA GLU A 42 -12.57 3.64 7.83
C GLU A 42 -13.83 3.18 7.08
N GLN A 43 -14.14 3.79 5.93
CA GLN A 43 -15.27 3.37 5.08
C GLN A 43 -15.13 1.91 4.62
N GLY A 44 -13.92 1.49 4.25
CA GLY A 44 -13.66 0.10 3.89
C GLY A 44 -13.84 -0.85 5.08
N VAL A 45 -13.40 -0.47 6.27
CA VAL A 45 -13.62 -1.24 7.50
C VAL A 45 -15.12 -1.34 7.82
N GLU A 46 -15.87 -0.24 7.72
CA GLU A 46 -17.33 -0.20 7.93
C GLU A 46 -18.07 -1.11 6.94
N LEU A 47 -17.62 -1.12 5.68
CA LEU A 47 -18.23 -1.95 4.66
C LEU A 47 -18.04 -3.45 4.94
N ILE A 48 -16.82 -3.88 5.27
CA ILE A 48 -16.56 -5.31 5.47
C ILE A 48 -17.07 -5.86 6.79
N GLN A 49 -17.26 -5.02 7.82
CA GLN A 49 -17.77 -5.48 9.12
C GLN A 49 -19.20 -6.02 9.05
N LEU A 50 -19.92 -5.77 7.94
CA LEU A 50 -21.24 -6.35 7.68
C LEU A 50 -21.16 -7.85 7.34
N PHE A 51 -19.97 -8.37 7.07
CA PHE A 51 -19.71 -9.75 6.64
C PHE A 51 -18.65 -10.38 7.55
N GLU A 52 -19.08 -11.33 8.38
CA GLU A 52 -18.20 -11.96 9.38
C GLU A 52 -17.01 -12.69 8.72
N GLU A 53 -17.22 -13.27 7.54
CA GLU A 53 -16.20 -13.97 6.77
C GLU A 53 -15.06 -13.06 6.30
N LEU A 54 -15.32 -11.75 6.22
CA LEU A 54 -14.32 -10.75 5.81
C LEU A 54 -13.51 -10.18 6.98
N ALA A 55 -13.82 -10.54 8.22
CA ALA A 55 -13.12 -10.06 9.41
C ALA A 55 -11.59 -10.21 9.36
N PRO A 56 -11.01 -11.31 8.82
CA PRO A 56 -9.56 -11.47 8.70
C PRO A 56 -8.87 -10.42 7.81
N PHE A 57 -9.62 -9.80 6.89
CA PHE A 57 -9.06 -8.80 5.95
C PHE A 57 -9.05 -7.38 6.50
N LYS A 58 -9.71 -7.14 7.64
CA LYS A 58 -9.81 -5.81 8.27
C LYS A 58 -8.44 -5.18 8.50
N MET A 59 -7.43 -5.97 8.87
CA MET A 59 -6.08 -5.45 9.12
C MET A 59 -5.44 -4.85 7.85
N PHE A 60 -5.67 -5.43 6.67
CA PHE A 60 -5.14 -4.90 5.41
C PHE A 60 -5.81 -3.58 5.06
N ILE A 61 -7.14 -3.51 5.14
CA ILE A 61 -7.92 -2.31 4.83
C ILE A 61 -7.54 -1.19 5.80
N ARG A 62 -7.42 -1.50 7.10
CA ARG A 62 -7.17 -0.48 8.12
C ARG A 62 -5.74 0.04 8.11
N HIS A 63 -4.74 -0.82 7.84
CA HIS A 63 -3.35 -0.50 8.15
C HIS A 63 -2.40 -0.44 6.94
N HIS A 64 -2.90 -0.59 5.69
CA HIS A 64 -2.03 -0.57 4.51
C HIS A 64 -1.33 0.79 4.25
N HIS A 65 -1.79 1.85 4.90
CA HIS A 65 -1.15 3.17 4.88
C HIS A 65 -0.32 3.48 6.13
N GLU A 66 -0.12 2.49 7.02
CA GLU A 66 0.84 2.65 8.10
C GLU A 66 2.27 2.65 7.53
N ARG A 67 3.15 3.34 8.24
CA ARG A 67 4.56 3.44 7.87
C ARG A 67 5.42 2.87 8.98
N PHE A 68 6.52 2.24 8.62
CA PHE A 68 7.41 1.59 9.58
C PHE A 68 7.95 2.57 10.65
N ASP A 69 8.07 3.86 10.31
CA ASP A 69 8.49 4.95 11.20
C ASP A 69 7.37 5.56 12.07
N GLY A 70 6.17 4.98 12.11
CA GLY A 70 5.03 5.46 12.89
C GLY A 70 4.37 6.74 12.36
N ARG A 71 4.77 7.24 11.19
CA ARG A 71 4.21 8.47 10.58
C ARG A 71 3.07 8.18 9.60
N GLY A 72 2.56 6.96 9.61
CA GLY A 72 1.44 6.52 8.80
C GLY A 72 0.09 6.94 9.36
N TYR A 73 -0.96 6.32 8.84
CA TYR A 73 -2.33 6.50 9.30
C TYR A 73 -3.13 5.21 9.09
N PRO A 74 -4.25 5.01 9.79
CA PRO A 74 -4.91 5.89 10.76
C PRO A 74 -4.38 5.75 12.18
N SER A 75 -3.73 4.63 12.53
CA SER A 75 -3.42 4.27 13.92
C SER A 75 -2.00 4.68 14.35
N ARG A 76 -1.14 5.07 13.41
CA ARG A 76 0.28 5.43 13.62
C ARG A 76 1.08 4.33 14.28
N LEU A 77 0.84 3.09 13.84
CA LEU A 77 1.61 1.93 14.28
C LEU A 77 3.06 2.04 13.82
N GLU A 78 4.01 1.62 14.65
CA GLU A 78 5.44 1.68 14.37
C GLU A 78 6.06 0.28 14.37
N GLY A 79 6.96 0.02 13.44
CA GLY A 79 7.75 -1.22 13.40
C GLY A 79 6.89 -2.47 13.41
N ASP A 80 7.12 -3.33 14.39
CA ASP A 80 6.44 -4.62 14.54
C ASP A 80 4.99 -4.54 15.05
N GLU A 81 4.51 -3.37 15.45
CA GLU A 81 3.09 -3.15 15.73
C GLU A 81 2.25 -3.28 14.46
N ILE A 82 2.84 -3.01 13.28
CA ILE A 82 2.18 -3.22 11.99
C ILE A 82 2.18 -4.73 11.70
N PRO A 83 0.99 -5.36 11.46
CA PRO A 83 0.93 -6.78 11.15
C PRO A 83 1.84 -7.14 9.97
N PHE A 84 2.60 -8.23 10.08
CA PHE A 84 3.64 -8.60 9.10
C PHE A 84 3.11 -8.67 7.65
N LEU A 85 1.93 -9.25 7.44
CA LEU A 85 1.33 -9.34 6.11
C LEU A 85 0.95 -7.97 5.54
N VAL A 86 0.64 -7.00 6.38
CA VAL A 86 0.37 -5.61 5.95
C VAL A 86 1.68 -4.94 5.52
N ARG A 87 2.79 -5.19 6.23
CA ARG A 87 4.12 -4.70 5.82
C ARG A 87 4.52 -5.23 4.44
N ILE A 88 4.20 -6.50 4.15
CA ILE A 88 4.42 -7.10 2.82
C ILE A 88 3.54 -6.42 1.77
N LEU A 89 2.26 -6.24 2.06
CA LEU A 89 1.33 -5.55 1.15
C LEU A 89 1.82 -4.13 0.82
N ALA A 90 2.24 -3.36 1.82
CA ALA A 90 2.70 -1.98 1.64
C ALA A 90 3.89 -1.87 0.66
N VAL A 91 4.84 -2.81 0.73
CA VAL A 91 5.97 -2.87 -0.22
C VAL A 91 5.49 -3.23 -1.62
N ALA A 92 4.65 -4.26 -1.75
CA ALA A 92 4.16 -4.76 -3.04
C ALA A 92 3.28 -3.72 -3.75
N ASP A 93 2.33 -3.09 -3.04
CA ASP A 93 1.46 -2.05 -3.58
C ASP A 93 2.26 -0.82 -4.04
N SER A 94 3.24 -0.38 -3.23
CA SER A 94 4.10 0.74 -3.60
C SER A 94 4.95 0.43 -4.82
N PHE A 95 5.47 -0.79 -4.93
CA PHE A 95 6.22 -1.22 -6.11
C PHE A 95 5.35 -1.24 -7.36
N ASP A 96 4.15 -1.82 -7.28
CA ASP A 96 3.18 -1.80 -8.38
C ASP A 96 2.83 -0.36 -8.78
N ALA A 97 2.55 0.51 -7.80
CA ALA A 97 2.24 1.91 -8.04
C ALA A 97 3.34 2.66 -8.80
N MET A 98 4.61 2.34 -8.55
CA MET A 98 5.76 2.96 -9.22
C MET A 98 6.02 2.37 -10.61
N THR A 99 5.82 1.07 -10.80
CA THR A 99 6.23 0.36 -12.01
C THR A 99 5.10 0.11 -13.01
N SER A 100 3.84 0.23 -12.59
CA SER A 100 2.67 0.10 -13.46
C SER A 100 2.34 1.39 -14.18
N LYS A 101 1.87 1.28 -15.43
CA LYS A 101 1.44 2.42 -16.26
C LYS A 101 0.15 3.02 -15.69
N ARG A 102 0.24 4.23 -15.16
CA ARG A 102 -0.93 5.02 -14.71
C ARG A 102 -1.15 6.21 -15.66
N SER A 103 -2.38 6.72 -15.73
CA SER A 103 -2.78 7.77 -16.69
C SER A 103 -2.05 9.12 -16.54
N TYR A 104 -1.27 9.30 -15.47
CA TYR A 104 -0.61 10.57 -15.11
C TYR A 104 0.89 10.43 -14.79
N ASN A 105 1.49 9.24 -14.96
CA ASN A 105 2.91 9.06 -14.64
C ASN A 105 3.62 8.13 -15.65
N HIS A 106 4.92 8.39 -15.90
CA HIS A 106 5.77 7.42 -16.57
C HIS A 106 6.15 6.33 -15.57
N PRO A 107 5.92 5.05 -15.89
CA PRO A 107 6.31 3.97 -14.99
C PRO A 107 7.83 3.92 -14.83
N MET A 108 8.27 3.69 -13.61
CA MET A 108 9.67 3.36 -13.33
C MET A 108 9.99 1.98 -13.87
N SER A 109 11.26 1.76 -14.27
CA SER A 109 11.76 0.40 -14.45
C SER A 109 11.77 -0.35 -13.11
N TYR A 110 11.75 -1.68 -13.14
CA TYR A 110 11.82 -2.49 -11.92
C TYR A 110 13.07 -2.18 -11.10
N LYS A 111 14.21 -1.92 -11.77
CA LYS A 111 15.45 -1.51 -11.12
C LYS A 111 15.33 -0.19 -10.36
N GLU A 112 14.68 0.79 -10.97
CA GLU A 112 14.40 2.09 -10.31
C GLU A 112 13.44 1.91 -9.14
N GLY A 113 12.38 1.10 -9.30
CA GLY A 113 11.44 0.77 -8.23
C GLY A 113 12.11 0.12 -7.02
N ILE A 114 13.00 -0.85 -7.23
CA ILE A 114 13.79 -1.47 -6.16
C ILE A 114 14.72 -0.45 -5.49
N THR A 115 15.36 0.42 -6.26
CA THR A 115 16.22 1.47 -5.70
C THR A 115 15.44 2.40 -4.79
N GLU A 116 14.22 2.78 -5.20
CA GLU A 116 13.35 3.63 -4.39
C GLU A 116 12.83 2.93 -3.13
N LEU A 117 12.44 1.65 -3.22
CA LEU A 117 12.07 0.87 -2.03
C LEU A 117 13.22 0.82 -1.00
N ARG A 118 14.45 0.55 -1.46
CA ARG A 118 15.65 0.55 -0.59
C ARG A 118 15.92 1.92 0.02
N ARG A 119 15.71 3.01 -0.73
CA ARG A 119 15.85 4.39 -0.23
C ARG A 119 14.86 4.70 0.90
N CYS A 120 13.65 4.13 0.84
CA CYS A 120 12.59 4.32 1.83
C CYS A 120 12.58 3.26 2.94
N SER A 121 13.52 2.32 2.90
CA SER A 121 13.69 1.25 3.90
C SER A 121 14.00 1.82 5.29
N GLY A 122 13.40 1.27 6.34
CA GLY A 122 13.51 1.75 7.72
C GLY A 122 12.69 3.01 8.03
N ALA A 123 12.14 3.68 7.02
CA ALA A 123 11.24 4.81 7.21
C ALA A 123 9.81 4.44 6.79
N GLN A 124 9.55 4.33 5.49
CA GLN A 124 8.22 3.94 5.01
C GLN A 124 8.00 2.44 5.11
N PHE A 125 9.01 1.63 4.83
CA PHE A 125 8.91 0.19 4.69
C PHE A 125 9.80 -0.57 5.68
N ASP A 126 9.36 -1.78 6.03
CA ASP A 126 10.13 -2.73 6.81
C ASP A 126 11.40 -3.16 6.04
N PRO A 127 12.61 -2.97 6.59
CA PRO A 127 13.86 -3.33 5.91
C PRO A 127 13.96 -4.80 5.53
N VAL A 128 13.43 -5.70 6.36
CA VAL A 128 13.48 -7.15 6.11
C VAL A 128 12.59 -7.49 4.91
N VAL A 129 11.40 -6.89 4.84
CA VAL A 129 10.46 -7.10 3.73
C VAL A 129 11.03 -6.52 2.43
N VAL A 130 11.61 -5.31 2.48
CA VAL A 130 12.21 -4.67 1.29
C VAL A 130 13.31 -5.55 0.69
N GLU A 131 14.24 -6.06 1.50
CA GLU A 131 15.33 -6.88 0.96
C GLU A 131 14.85 -8.24 0.45
N ALA A 132 13.90 -8.87 1.14
CA ALA A 132 13.29 -10.11 0.67
C ALA A 132 12.57 -9.91 -0.68
N PHE A 133 11.79 -8.83 -0.82
CA PHE A 133 11.09 -8.48 -2.05
C PHE A 133 12.06 -8.16 -3.19
N ALA A 134 13.09 -7.34 -2.92
CA ALA A 134 14.11 -6.98 -3.88
C ALA A 134 14.82 -8.21 -4.44
N ASN A 135 15.23 -9.15 -3.58
CA ASN A 135 15.89 -10.39 -3.98
C ASN A 135 15.00 -11.25 -4.91
N VAL A 136 13.68 -11.30 -4.66
CA VAL A 136 12.73 -12.02 -5.52
C VAL A 136 12.66 -11.36 -6.90
N ILE A 137 12.45 -10.04 -6.95
CA ILE A 137 12.32 -9.31 -8.22
C ILE A 137 13.63 -9.36 -9.02
N GLU A 138 14.79 -9.17 -8.39
CA GLU A 138 16.09 -9.23 -9.05
C GLU A 138 16.39 -10.61 -9.65
N ARG A 139 15.95 -11.69 -8.98
CA ARG A 139 16.08 -13.07 -9.48
C ARG A 139 15.16 -13.36 -10.65
N GLU A 140 13.87 -12.97 -10.54
CA GLU A 140 12.85 -13.28 -11.54
C GLU A 140 13.05 -12.48 -12.84
N TYR A 141 13.50 -11.25 -12.75
CA TYR A 141 13.60 -10.36 -13.90
C TYR A 141 15.03 -10.15 -14.40
N SER A 142 16.03 -10.86 -13.82
CA SER A 142 17.44 -10.87 -14.24
C SER A 142 17.82 -9.54 -14.89
N PHE A 143 18.01 -8.48 -14.10
CA PHE A 143 18.48 -7.22 -14.66
C PHE A 143 19.86 -7.47 -15.29
N GLY A 144 19.87 -7.74 -16.61
CA GLY A 144 21.07 -8.03 -17.35
C GLY A 144 22.14 -6.96 -17.11
N ASN A 145 23.36 -7.42 -16.85
CA ASN A 145 24.56 -6.59 -16.84
C ASN A 145 24.78 -5.90 -18.18
#